data_39d770eff668e794f559c6ae006e72d6
#
_entry.id   39d770eff668e794f559c6ae006e72d6
#
_cell.length_a   1.000
_cell.length_b   1.000
_cell.length_c   1.000
_cell.angle_alpha   90.00
_cell.angle_beta   90.00
_cell.angle_gamma   90.00
#
_symmetry.space_group_name_H-M   'P 1'
#
loop_
_entity.id
_entity.type
_entity.pdbx_description
1 polymer ?
#
loop_
_entity_poly.entity_id
_entity_poly.type
_entity_poly.pdbx_seq_one_letter_code
_entity_poly.pdbx_strand_id
1 'polypeptide(L)'
;MPGSAISRREARRAAVFMLFQWDVTGRPLGSLYEGEVDGYTRQLAGAVTDHADELDARITSASDDWTADRLGAVERNVLRVALEELDEGEVPLEVVLDEAVTLAKRYASDDAGRLVNGILGRIVREEAASA
;
A
#
# COMPACT_ATOMS: atom_id res chain seq x y z
N MET A 1 -19.05 11.79 18.43
CA MET A 1 -18.49 11.43 18.36
C MET A 1 -18.31 10.99 17.64
N PRO A 2 -18.15 11.30 17.44
CA PRO A 2 -18.01 10.97 16.32
C PRO A 2 -17.82 9.68 16.10
N GLY A 3 -18.58 9.43 15.45
CA GLY A 3 -18.58 8.22 15.03
C GLY A 3 -17.43 7.47 15.45
N SER A 4 -17.49 6.34 15.58
CA SER A 4 -16.42 5.51 15.96
C SER A 4 -15.31 5.65 14.97
N ALA A 5 -14.20 6.12 15.42
CA ALA A 5 -13.00 6.04 14.64
C ALA A 5 -12.69 4.57 14.41
N ILE A 6 -12.51 4.19 13.18
CA ILE A 6 -12.04 2.83 12.87
C ILE A 6 -10.57 2.72 13.25
N SER A 7 -10.09 1.50 13.45
CA SER A 7 -8.68 1.28 13.77
C SER A 7 -7.82 1.65 12.56
N ARG A 8 -6.54 1.93 12.83
CA ARG A 8 -5.58 2.20 11.74
C ARG A 8 -5.47 1.00 10.80
N ARG A 9 -5.58 -0.22 11.34
CA ARG A 9 -5.59 -1.45 10.54
C ARG A 9 -6.77 -1.47 9.57
N GLU A 10 -7.97 -1.13 10.04
CA GLU A 10 -9.15 -1.05 9.20
C GLU A 10 -9.04 0.05 8.16
N ALA A 11 -8.52 1.20 8.55
CA ALA A 11 -8.30 2.33 7.65
C ALA A 11 -7.31 1.97 6.53
N ARG A 12 -6.24 1.27 6.88
CA ARG A 12 -5.25 0.80 5.91
C ARG A 12 -5.86 -0.16 4.91
N ARG A 13 -6.64 -1.12 5.41
CA ARG A 13 -7.33 -2.09 4.54
C ARG A 13 -8.27 -1.37 3.58
N ALA A 14 -9.06 -0.41 4.10
CA ALA A 14 -9.97 0.37 3.28
C ALA A 14 -9.22 1.14 2.19
N ALA A 15 -8.06 1.72 2.51
CA ALA A 15 -7.24 2.42 1.54
C ALA A 15 -6.76 1.49 0.42
N VAL A 16 -6.32 0.28 0.78
CA VAL A 16 -5.89 -0.72 -0.22
C VAL A 16 -7.04 -1.06 -1.17
N PHE A 17 -8.25 -1.27 -0.65
CA PHE A 17 -9.40 -1.59 -1.50
C PHE A 17 -9.79 -0.42 -2.42
N MET A 18 -9.74 0.81 -1.94
CA MET A 18 -10.01 1.98 -2.76
C MET A 18 -8.97 2.13 -3.87
N LEU A 19 -7.71 1.92 -3.52
CA LEU A 19 -6.62 2.01 -4.50
C LEU A 19 -6.68 0.88 -5.52
N PHE A 20 -7.11 -0.32 -5.10
CA PHE A 20 -7.35 -1.41 -6.03
C PHE A 20 -8.38 -1.00 -7.08
N GLN A 21 -9.50 -0.42 -6.66
CA GLN A 21 -10.54 0.05 -7.59
C GLN A 21 -10.03 1.16 -8.50
N TRP A 22 -9.34 2.14 -7.93
CA TRP A 22 -8.71 3.22 -8.69
C TRP A 22 -7.76 2.67 -9.77
N ASP A 23 -6.93 1.71 -9.39
CA ASP A 23 -5.92 1.12 -10.25
C ASP A 23 -6.57 0.33 -11.41
N VAL A 24 -7.53 -0.53 -11.07
CA VAL A 24 -8.13 -1.46 -12.04
C VAL A 24 -9.14 -0.76 -12.95
N THR A 25 -9.90 0.19 -12.43
CA THR A 25 -10.96 0.84 -13.19
C THR A 25 -10.53 2.12 -13.90
N GLY A 26 -9.45 2.74 -13.44
CA GLY A 26 -9.02 4.05 -13.95
C GLY A 26 -9.90 5.20 -13.47
N ARG A 27 -10.85 4.95 -12.59
CA ARG A 27 -11.73 6.01 -12.07
C ARG A 27 -10.97 6.94 -11.12
N PRO A 28 -11.27 8.25 -11.15
CA PRO A 28 -10.66 9.18 -10.20
C PRO A 28 -10.94 8.75 -8.76
N LEU A 29 -9.95 8.86 -7.88
CA LEU A 29 -10.08 8.43 -6.49
C LEU A 29 -11.29 9.07 -5.80
N GLY A 30 -11.50 10.36 -6.02
CA GLY A 30 -12.62 11.08 -5.40
C GLY A 30 -13.99 10.51 -5.74
N SER A 31 -14.12 9.87 -6.92
CA SER A 31 -15.39 9.27 -7.34
C SER A 31 -15.66 7.95 -6.63
N LEU A 32 -14.67 7.39 -5.95
CA LEU A 32 -14.80 6.10 -5.25
C LEU A 32 -15.18 6.26 -3.78
N TYR A 33 -15.16 7.48 -3.26
CA TYR A 33 -15.59 7.73 -1.88
C TYR A 33 -17.11 7.64 -1.79
N GLU A 34 -17.58 6.79 -0.89
CA GLU A 34 -19.00 6.63 -0.62
C GLU A 34 -19.26 6.96 0.85
N GLY A 35 -20.20 7.88 1.08
CA GLY A 35 -20.52 8.30 2.43
C GLY A 35 -19.33 8.96 3.12
N GLU A 36 -19.28 8.81 4.43
CA GLU A 36 -18.14 9.28 5.20
C GLU A 36 -16.99 8.30 5.09
N VAL A 37 -15.84 8.82 4.67
CA VAL A 37 -14.61 8.05 4.58
C VAL A 37 -13.70 8.48 5.74
N ASP A 38 -13.16 7.51 6.47
CA ASP A 38 -12.25 7.77 7.57
C ASP A 38 -11.09 8.66 7.12
N GLY A 39 -10.71 9.61 7.98
CA GLY A 39 -9.67 10.60 7.65
C GLY A 39 -8.34 9.97 7.29
N TYR A 40 -7.92 8.94 8.03
CA TYR A 40 -6.66 8.26 7.73
C TYR A 40 -6.70 7.52 6.40
N THR A 41 -7.84 6.86 6.11
CA THR A 41 -8.04 6.19 4.82
C THR A 41 -7.91 7.18 3.67
N ARG A 42 -8.58 8.32 3.78
CA ARG A 42 -8.58 9.36 2.75
C ARG A 42 -7.17 9.94 2.56
N GLN A 43 -6.49 10.24 3.65
CA GLN A 43 -5.13 10.76 3.62
C GLN A 43 -4.18 9.79 2.94
N LEU A 44 -4.23 8.51 3.35
CA LEU A 44 -3.34 7.49 2.85
C LEU A 44 -3.58 7.19 1.36
N ALA A 45 -4.83 7.01 0.98
CA ALA A 45 -5.17 6.76 -0.43
C ALA A 45 -4.80 7.96 -1.31
N GLY A 46 -5.08 9.17 -0.85
CA GLY A 46 -4.71 10.39 -1.59
C GLY A 46 -3.20 10.54 -1.75
N ALA A 47 -2.45 10.28 -0.70
CA ALA A 47 -0.98 10.36 -0.77
C ALA A 47 -0.41 9.32 -1.75
N VAL A 48 -0.95 8.12 -1.76
CA VAL A 48 -0.51 7.08 -2.70
C VAL A 48 -0.77 7.51 -4.14
N THR A 49 -1.96 8.05 -4.45
CA THR A 49 -2.23 8.50 -5.82
C THR A 49 -1.34 9.66 -6.24
N ASP A 50 -1.01 10.56 -5.30
CA ASP A 50 -0.11 11.68 -5.57
C ASP A 50 1.33 11.21 -5.84
N HIS A 51 1.75 10.12 -5.21
CA HIS A 51 3.13 9.61 -5.29
C HIS A 51 3.24 8.33 -6.11
N ALA A 52 2.19 7.94 -6.84
CA ALA A 52 2.13 6.63 -7.48
C ALA A 52 3.34 6.33 -8.40
N ASP A 53 3.74 7.29 -9.21
CA ASP A 53 4.85 7.06 -10.14
C ASP A 53 6.16 6.81 -9.39
N GLU A 54 6.42 7.58 -8.34
CA GLU A 54 7.61 7.42 -7.51
C GLU A 54 7.59 6.08 -6.76
N LEU A 55 6.44 5.74 -6.18
CA LEU A 55 6.28 4.47 -5.48
C LEU A 55 6.48 3.30 -6.43
N ASP A 56 5.90 3.37 -7.61
CA ASP A 56 6.02 2.31 -8.62
C ASP A 56 7.46 2.15 -9.11
N ALA A 57 8.20 3.24 -9.24
CA ALA A 57 9.61 3.17 -9.61
C ALA A 57 10.44 2.42 -8.55
N ARG A 58 10.15 2.67 -7.27
CA ARG A 58 10.82 1.97 -6.16
C ARG A 58 10.48 0.48 -6.15
N ILE A 59 9.21 0.15 -6.38
CA ILE A 59 8.76 -1.25 -6.45
C ILE A 59 9.43 -1.96 -7.62
N THR A 60 9.44 -1.34 -8.79
CA THR A 60 10.06 -1.90 -9.98
C THR A 60 11.55 -2.15 -9.77
N SER A 61 12.24 -1.20 -9.16
CA SER A 61 13.66 -1.30 -8.88
C SER A 61 14.01 -2.47 -7.94
N ALA A 62 13.09 -2.82 -7.06
CA ALA A 62 13.29 -3.92 -6.09
C ALA A 62 12.71 -5.25 -6.56
N SER A 63 12.07 -5.28 -7.72
CA SER A 63 11.48 -6.48 -8.30
C SER A 63 12.35 -6.91 -9.47
N ASP A 64 13.10 -7.99 -9.33
CA ASP A 64 14.12 -8.39 -10.31
C ASP A 64 13.57 -8.55 -11.74
N ASP A 65 12.44 -9.23 -11.86
CA ASP A 65 11.92 -9.62 -13.18
C ASP A 65 10.62 -8.92 -13.55
N TRP A 66 10.08 -8.05 -12.67
CA TRP A 66 8.75 -7.50 -12.87
C TRP A 66 8.72 -5.99 -12.65
N THR A 67 8.15 -5.29 -13.60
CA THR A 67 7.77 -3.89 -13.37
C THR A 67 6.52 -3.86 -12.48
N ALA A 68 6.27 -2.74 -11.80
CA ALA A 68 5.13 -2.62 -10.89
C ALA A 68 3.79 -2.92 -11.59
N ASP A 69 3.65 -2.53 -12.84
CA ASP A 69 2.42 -2.75 -13.60
C ASP A 69 2.16 -4.24 -13.93
N ARG A 70 3.17 -5.09 -13.80
CA ARG A 70 3.03 -6.53 -14.02
C ARG A 70 2.72 -7.32 -12.76
N LEU A 71 2.85 -6.69 -11.60
CA LEU A 71 2.44 -7.31 -10.35
C LEU A 71 0.91 -7.38 -10.31
N GLY A 72 0.37 -8.31 -9.54
CA GLY A 72 -1.07 -8.34 -9.28
C GLY A 72 -1.52 -7.02 -8.63
N ALA A 73 -2.74 -6.60 -8.91
CA ALA A 73 -3.23 -5.31 -8.41
C ALA A 73 -3.31 -5.26 -6.89
N VAL A 74 -3.59 -6.39 -6.22
CA VAL A 74 -3.58 -6.43 -4.76
C VAL A 74 -2.17 -6.20 -4.23
N GLU A 75 -1.18 -6.97 -4.73
CA GLU A 75 0.21 -6.86 -4.30
C GLU A 75 0.74 -5.46 -4.55
N ARG A 76 0.48 -4.91 -5.72
CA ARG A 76 0.93 -3.57 -6.08
C ARG A 76 0.40 -2.51 -5.12
N ASN A 77 -0.89 -2.55 -4.81
CA ASN A 77 -1.49 -1.54 -3.94
C ASN A 77 -1.15 -1.74 -2.48
N VAL A 78 -0.96 -2.96 -2.04
CA VAL A 78 -0.42 -3.25 -0.70
C VAL A 78 0.99 -2.66 -0.56
N LEU A 79 1.83 -2.84 -1.58
CA LEU A 79 3.19 -2.29 -1.58
C LEU A 79 3.19 -0.77 -1.58
N ARG A 80 2.33 -0.15 -2.39
CA ARG A 80 2.21 1.32 -2.42
C ARG A 80 1.82 1.88 -1.07
N VAL A 81 0.82 1.29 -0.43
CA VAL A 81 0.35 1.74 0.89
C VAL A 81 1.45 1.55 1.94
N ALA A 82 2.12 0.41 1.92
CA ALA A 82 3.20 0.14 2.87
C ALA A 82 4.34 1.16 2.74
N LEU A 83 4.77 1.45 1.52
CA LEU A 83 5.83 2.43 1.29
C LEU A 83 5.43 3.82 1.72
N GLU A 84 4.18 4.22 1.45
CA GLU A 84 3.69 5.51 1.88
C GLU A 84 3.70 5.63 3.40
N GLU A 85 3.25 4.60 4.12
CA GLU A 85 3.28 4.61 5.58
C GLU A 85 4.71 4.65 6.13
N LEU A 86 5.63 3.94 5.51
CA LEU A 86 7.04 3.99 5.91
C LEU A 86 7.63 5.39 5.72
N ASP A 87 7.29 6.04 4.60
CA ASP A 87 7.78 7.38 4.30
C ASP A 87 7.20 8.41 5.28
N GLU A 88 5.98 8.24 5.73
CA GLU A 88 5.37 9.12 6.72
C GLU A 88 5.99 8.97 8.10
N GLY A 89 6.52 7.79 8.41
CA GLY A 89 7.30 7.56 9.63
C GLY A 89 6.52 7.46 10.92
N GLU A 90 5.20 7.40 10.87
CA GLU A 90 4.37 7.34 12.08
C GLU A 90 4.07 5.91 12.55
N VAL A 91 4.20 4.94 11.67
CA VAL A 91 3.92 3.54 11.98
C VAL A 91 5.26 2.79 12.04
N PRO A 92 5.51 2.00 13.10
CA PRO A 92 6.75 1.24 13.19
C PRO A 92 6.95 0.31 12.00
N LEU A 93 8.19 0.16 11.57
CA LEU A 93 8.56 -0.67 10.42
C LEU A 93 7.99 -2.08 10.50
N GLU A 94 8.14 -2.72 11.67
CA GLU A 94 7.67 -4.10 11.85
C GLU A 94 6.17 -4.22 11.65
N VAL A 95 5.42 -3.22 12.08
CA VAL A 95 3.96 -3.19 11.92
C VAL A 95 3.59 -3.05 10.45
N VAL A 96 4.27 -2.14 9.73
CA VAL A 96 3.99 -1.95 8.30
C VAL A 96 4.27 -3.24 7.52
N LEU A 97 5.40 -3.88 7.78
CA LEU A 97 5.77 -5.14 7.10
C LEU A 97 4.77 -6.25 7.39
N ASP A 98 4.42 -6.45 8.67
CA ASP A 98 3.48 -7.50 9.05
C ASP A 98 2.10 -7.28 8.44
N GLU A 99 1.61 -6.05 8.47
CA GLU A 99 0.30 -5.74 7.91
C GLU A 99 0.26 -5.91 6.40
N ALA A 100 1.32 -5.51 5.72
CA ALA A 100 1.41 -5.67 4.26
C ALA A 100 1.37 -7.14 3.87
N VAL A 101 2.15 -7.97 4.54
CA VAL A 101 2.19 -9.42 4.29
C VAL A 101 0.83 -10.05 4.60
N THR A 102 0.21 -9.67 5.71
CA THR A 102 -1.10 -10.17 6.10
C THR A 102 -2.17 -9.84 5.06
N LEU A 103 -2.19 -8.60 4.57
CA LEU A 103 -3.15 -8.19 3.54
C LEU A 103 -2.94 -8.94 2.22
N ALA A 104 -1.69 -9.10 1.81
CA ALA A 104 -1.38 -9.82 0.58
C ALA A 104 -1.79 -11.30 0.67
N LYS A 105 -1.53 -11.94 1.80
CA LYS A 105 -1.94 -13.33 2.03
C LYS A 105 -3.45 -13.48 2.03
N ARG A 106 -4.13 -12.56 2.69
CA ARG A 106 -5.57 -12.65 2.87
C ARG A 106 -6.34 -12.39 1.59
N TYR A 107 -5.91 -11.42 0.79
CA TYR A 107 -6.68 -10.96 -0.37
C TYR A 107 -6.11 -11.41 -1.71
N ALA A 108 -4.95 -12.02 -1.74
CA ALA A 108 -4.39 -12.61 -2.94
C ALA A 108 -3.99 -14.07 -2.69
N SER A 109 -2.81 -14.32 -2.12
CA SER A 109 -2.33 -15.68 -1.90
C SER A 109 -1.15 -15.71 -0.94
N ASP A 110 -0.76 -16.91 -0.48
CA ASP A 110 0.46 -17.07 0.31
C ASP A 110 1.70 -16.64 -0.50
N ASP A 111 1.72 -16.95 -1.79
CA ASP A 111 2.81 -16.51 -2.68
C ASP A 111 2.88 -14.99 -2.75
N ALA A 112 1.73 -14.32 -2.81
CA ALA A 112 1.69 -12.87 -2.79
C ALA A 112 2.28 -12.31 -1.50
N GLY A 113 2.00 -12.94 -0.37
CA GLY A 113 2.59 -12.56 0.91
C GLY A 113 4.11 -12.66 0.91
N ARG A 114 4.64 -13.75 0.35
CA ARG A 114 6.10 -13.92 0.23
C ARG A 114 6.71 -12.88 -0.70
N LEU A 115 6.06 -12.60 -1.82
CA LEU A 115 6.52 -11.61 -2.78
C LEU A 115 6.57 -10.21 -2.15
N VAL A 116 5.50 -9.81 -1.48
CA VAL A 116 5.42 -8.51 -0.79
C VAL A 116 6.51 -8.40 0.26
N ASN A 117 6.69 -9.44 1.07
CA ASN A 117 7.74 -9.46 2.08
C ASN A 117 9.14 -9.28 1.47
N GLY A 118 9.41 -9.99 0.38
CA GLY A 118 10.70 -9.91 -0.30
C GLY A 118 10.98 -8.54 -0.88
N ILE A 119 10.00 -7.95 -1.57
CA ILE A 119 10.13 -6.63 -2.19
C ILE A 119 10.32 -5.55 -1.13
N LEU A 120 9.45 -5.51 -0.11
CA LEU A 120 9.56 -4.51 0.96
C LEU A 120 10.86 -4.64 1.73
N GLY A 121 11.25 -5.87 2.07
CA GLY A 121 12.50 -6.10 2.77
C GLY A 121 13.70 -5.60 1.97
N ARG A 122 13.71 -5.82 0.67
CA ARG A 122 14.78 -5.34 -0.20
C ARG A 122 14.82 -3.81 -0.26
N ILE A 123 13.66 -3.16 -0.43
CA ILE A 123 13.58 -1.70 -0.47
C ILE A 123 14.13 -1.12 0.83
N VAL A 124 13.68 -1.64 1.97
CA VAL A 124 14.11 -1.15 3.28
C VAL A 124 15.63 -1.29 3.45
N ARG A 125 16.20 -2.43 3.06
CA ARG A 125 17.65 -2.66 3.17
C ARG A 125 18.44 -1.74 2.24
N GLU A 126 18.00 -1.59 1.00
CA GLU A 126 18.71 -0.76 0.03
C GLU A 126 18.65 0.71 0.39
N GLU A 127 17.51 1.19 0.85
CA GLU A 127 17.36 2.59 1.25
C GLU A 127 18.14 2.89 2.53
N ALA A 128 18.18 1.96 3.47
CA ALA A 128 19.00 2.11 4.67
C ALA A 128 20.50 2.17 4.33
N ALA A 129 20.93 1.37 3.36
CA ALA A 129 22.32 1.35 2.92
C ALA A 129 22.72 2.62 2.17
N SER A 130 21.74 3.32 1.57
CA SER A 130 21.98 4.55 0.82
C SER A 130 21.94 5.80 1.69
N ALA A 131 21.47 5.67 2.93
CA ALA A 131 21.30 6.81 3.84
C ALA A 131 22.62 7.31 4.40
#